data_c465a63a397c2d5b572136fa0898b064
#
_entry.id   c465a63a397c2d5b572136fa0898b064
#
_cell.length_a   1.000
_cell.length_b   1.000
_cell.length_c   1.000
_cell.angle_alpha   90.00
_cell.angle_beta   90.00
_cell.angle_gamma   90.00
#
_symmetry.space_group_name_H-M   'P 1'
#
loop_
_entity.id
_entity.type
_entity.pdbx_description
1 polymer ?
#
loop_
_entity_poly.entity_id
_entity_poly.type
_entity_poly.pdbx_seq_one_letter_code
_entity_poly.pdbx_strand_id
1 'polypeptide(L)'
;DAMLRTDFNITTGFHTDDIPRIKFKSKMKEFYTKAGIPVAKHHMVDTLEGCQKFIKEVGYPVVAKPDNGVGASHTFKIESDEQLATFFAEKWDETIYIMEEYVYGEVNSYDAIIDSNGVPMFETGNVTPASIMDVVNNEDDSLFYIVKDLPDDVRKVGRATIESFGVKSRFVHFEFFRLLEDHEGLGKKGDVMALEVNMRPCGGFTPDMINFAHSTDVYKIWAD
;
A
#
# COMPACT_ATOMS: atom_id res chain seq x y z
N ASP A 1 -5.48 -14.99 13.80
CA ASP A 1 -4.18 -15.62 13.48
C ASP A 1 -3.07 -15.12 14.42
N ALA A 2 -2.81 -13.81 14.50
CA ALA A 2 -1.80 -13.21 15.39
C ALA A 2 -2.07 -13.51 16.88
N MET A 3 -3.31 -13.38 17.35
CA MET A 3 -3.72 -13.77 18.71
C MET A 3 -3.36 -15.22 19.02
N LEU A 4 -3.73 -16.15 18.14
CA LEU A 4 -3.40 -17.56 18.33
C LEU A 4 -1.89 -17.80 18.43
N ARG A 5 -1.08 -17.08 17.64
CA ARG A 5 0.38 -17.16 17.74
C ARG A 5 0.89 -16.70 19.11
N THR A 6 0.33 -15.63 19.61
CA THR A 6 0.66 -15.12 20.94
C THR A 6 0.20 -16.09 22.03
N ASP A 7 -1.05 -16.55 21.98
CA ASP A 7 -1.64 -17.42 23.02
C ASP A 7 -0.98 -18.80 23.08
N PHE A 8 -0.58 -19.36 21.95
CA PHE A 8 0.08 -20.66 21.86
C PHE A 8 1.61 -20.59 21.74
N ASN A 9 2.20 -19.39 21.93
CA ASN A 9 3.65 -19.16 21.86
C ASN A 9 4.29 -19.69 20.56
N ILE A 10 3.60 -19.49 19.42
CA ILE A 10 4.12 -19.83 18.10
C ILE A 10 5.10 -18.75 17.68
N THR A 11 6.37 -19.09 17.56
CA THR A 11 7.46 -18.11 17.35
C THR A 11 7.59 -17.57 15.94
N THR A 12 6.84 -18.11 14.97
CA THR A 12 6.89 -17.70 13.55
C THR A 12 5.72 -16.79 13.18
N GLY A 13 5.93 -15.92 12.19
CA GLY A 13 4.91 -15.02 11.67
C GLY A 13 4.69 -13.78 12.54
N PHE A 14 3.67 -12.99 12.19
CA PHE A 14 3.34 -11.76 12.91
C PHE A 14 2.49 -12.06 14.16
N HIS A 15 2.85 -11.41 15.26
CA HIS A 15 2.15 -11.45 16.54
C HIS A 15 1.22 -10.25 16.72
N THR A 16 0.48 -10.20 17.83
CA THR A 16 -0.50 -9.14 18.09
C THR A 16 0.14 -7.75 18.05
N ASP A 17 1.35 -7.61 18.57
CA ASP A 17 2.07 -6.33 18.60
C ASP A 17 2.57 -5.87 17.23
N ASP A 18 2.61 -6.78 16.26
CA ASP A 18 3.01 -6.47 14.89
C ASP A 18 1.84 -5.93 14.04
N ILE A 19 0.59 -6.23 14.46
CA ILE A 19 -0.60 -5.91 13.67
C ILE A 19 -0.70 -4.43 13.33
N PRO A 20 -0.44 -3.48 14.24
CA PRO A 20 -0.55 -2.06 13.88
C PRO A 20 0.29 -1.69 12.65
N ARG A 21 1.55 -2.12 12.58
CA ARG A 21 2.47 -1.74 11.49
C ARG A 21 2.12 -2.34 10.13
N ILE A 22 1.31 -3.42 10.09
CA ILE A 22 0.94 -4.11 8.85
C ILE A 22 -0.55 -3.93 8.49
N LYS A 23 -1.31 -3.19 9.30
CA LYS A 23 -2.75 -2.99 9.13
C LYS A 23 -3.15 -1.53 9.04
N PHE A 24 -2.51 -0.63 9.81
CA PHE A 24 -2.85 0.78 9.83
C PHE A 24 -1.93 1.56 8.88
N LYS A 25 -2.53 2.24 7.90
CA LYS A 25 -1.78 3.02 6.89
C LYS A 25 -0.90 4.10 7.53
N SER A 26 -1.40 4.75 8.58
CA SER A 26 -0.64 5.70 9.37
C SER A 26 0.62 5.08 9.99
N LYS A 27 0.54 3.84 10.47
CA LYS A 27 1.67 3.12 11.04
C LYS A 27 2.63 2.59 9.98
N MET A 28 2.12 2.12 8.84
CA MET A 28 2.97 1.72 7.70
C MET A 28 3.94 2.84 7.29
N LYS A 29 3.46 4.10 7.27
CA LYS A 29 4.27 5.27 6.89
C LYS A 29 5.48 5.49 7.81
N GLU A 30 5.37 5.19 9.11
CA GLU A 30 6.49 5.27 10.06
C GLU A 30 7.61 4.29 9.67
N PHE A 31 7.26 3.08 9.22
CA PHE A 31 8.22 2.06 8.80
C PHE A 31 8.84 2.36 7.44
N TYR A 32 8.07 2.88 6.50
CA TYR A 32 8.59 3.36 5.23
C TYR A 32 9.56 4.52 5.41
N THR A 33 9.22 5.50 6.25
CA THR A 33 10.11 6.63 6.57
C THR A 33 11.44 6.16 7.19
N LYS A 34 11.40 5.15 8.09
CA LYS A 34 12.62 4.53 8.66
C LYS A 34 13.47 3.87 7.58
N ALA A 35 12.85 3.31 6.55
CA ALA A 35 13.54 2.71 5.40
C ALA A 35 14.06 3.75 4.40
N GLY A 36 13.79 5.05 4.61
CA GLY A 36 14.14 6.13 3.68
C GLY A 36 13.30 6.12 2.39
N ILE A 37 12.12 5.48 2.42
CA ILE A 37 11.20 5.44 1.29
C ILE A 37 10.20 6.59 1.45
N PRO A 38 10.03 7.46 0.43
CA PRO A 38 9.08 8.57 0.49
C PRO A 38 7.65 8.09 0.73
N VAL A 39 6.89 8.84 1.51
CA VAL A 39 5.47 8.60 1.82
C VAL A 39 4.69 9.90 1.66
N ALA A 40 3.46 9.83 1.17
CA ALA A 40 2.58 10.99 1.11
C ALA A 40 2.39 11.63 2.49
N LYS A 41 2.40 12.95 2.55
CA LYS A 41 1.99 13.68 3.75
C LYS A 41 0.59 13.27 4.16
N HIS A 42 0.33 13.20 5.45
CA HIS A 42 -0.95 12.74 5.94
C HIS A 42 -1.36 13.41 7.25
N HIS A 43 -2.65 13.34 7.51
CA HIS A 43 -3.30 13.81 8.74
C HIS A 43 -4.35 12.76 9.15
N MET A 44 -4.39 12.42 10.43
CA MET A 44 -5.50 11.61 10.95
C MET A 44 -6.75 12.46 10.99
N VAL A 45 -7.83 12.01 10.35
CA VAL A 45 -9.07 12.79 10.32
C VAL A 45 -9.64 12.92 11.72
N ASP A 46 -9.66 14.15 12.22
CA ASP A 46 -10.15 14.53 13.54
C ASP A 46 -11.36 15.49 13.40
N THR A 47 -11.08 16.78 13.20
CA THR A 47 -12.08 17.85 13.06
C THR A 47 -12.02 18.45 11.65
N LEU A 48 -13.13 19.08 11.23
CA LEU A 48 -13.17 19.83 9.97
C LEU A 48 -12.04 20.88 9.91
N GLU A 49 -11.82 21.62 11.01
CA GLU A 49 -10.78 22.63 11.10
C GLU A 49 -9.36 22.02 10.98
N GLY A 50 -9.12 20.86 11.63
CA GLY A 50 -7.86 20.15 11.55
C GLY A 50 -7.55 19.71 10.11
N CYS A 51 -8.54 19.14 9.43
CA CYS A 51 -8.41 18.75 8.01
C CYS A 51 -8.22 19.97 7.10
N GLN A 52 -8.95 21.08 7.33
CA GLN A 52 -8.73 22.32 6.57
C GLN A 52 -7.32 22.88 6.75
N LYS A 53 -6.75 22.78 7.96
CA LYS A 53 -5.36 23.19 8.20
C LYS A 53 -4.37 22.33 7.40
N PHE A 54 -4.56 21.02 7.40
CA PHE A 54 -3.74 20.11 6.58
C PHE A 54 -3.87 20.41 5.09
N ILE A 55 -5.10 20.64 4.59
CA ILE A 55 -5.34 20.98 3.18
C ILE A 55 -4.67 22.31 2.80
N LYS A 56 -4.62 23.29 3.70
CA LYS A 56 -3.87 24.53 3.45
C LYS A 56 -2.37 24.31 3.26
N GLU A 57 -1.81 23.26 3.86
CA GLU A 57 -0.40 22.90 3.68
C GLU A 57 -0.14 22.19 2.38
N VAL A 58 -1.01 21.22 2.00
CA VAL A 58 -0.74 20.32 0.86
C VAL A 58 -1.51 20.68 -0.41
N GLY A 59 -2.57 21.47 -0.30
CA GLY A 59 -3.46 21.81 -1.41
C GLY A 59 -4.51 20.74 -1.69
N TYR A 60 -5.49 21.10 -2.52
CA TYR A 60 -6.41 20.15 -3.15
C TYR A 60 -5.80 19.56 -4.43
N PRO A 61 -6.18 18.32 -4.83
CA PRO A 61 -7.05 17.39 -4.10
C PRO A 61 -6.34 16.69 -2.94
N VAL A 62 -7.13 16.15 -2.01
CA VAL A 62 -6.66 15.20 -0.98
C VAL A 62 -7.47 13.91 -1.05
N VAL A 63 -6.93 12.84 -0.46
CA VAL A 63 -7.61 11.54 -0.40
C VAL A 63 -7.88 11.18 1.06
N ALA A 64 -9.15 10.95 1.41
CA ALA A 64 -9.54 10.41 2.70
C ALA A 64 -9.93 8.93 2.55
N LYS A 65 -9.32 8.06 3.35
CA LYS A 65 -9.54 6.61 3.31
C LYS A 65 -9.48 5.99 4.70
N PRO A 66 -10.13 4.84 4.97
CA PRO A 66 -10.00 4.16 6.25
C PRO A 66 -8.52 3.85 6.55
N ASP A 67 -8.06 4.18 7.77
CA ASP A 67 -6.70 3.87 8.20
C ASP A 67 -6.46 2.36 8.26
N ASN A 68 -7.50 1.59 8.66
CA ASN A 68 -7.52 0.14 8.63
C ASN A 68 -8.58 -0.35 7.65
N GLY A 69 -8.23 -0.48 6.38
CA GLY A 69 -9.13 -0.95 5.32
C GLY A 69 -8.36 -1.70 4.24
N VAL A 70 -9.06 -2.46 3.43
CA VAL A 70 -8.52 -3.17 2.27
C VAL A 70 -9.23 -2.73 1.00
N GLY A 71 -8.48 -2.57 -0.08
CA GLY A 71 -8.99 -2.05 -1.34
C GLY A 71 -9.35 -0.57 -1.28
N ALA A 72 -9.97 -0.07 -2.33
CA ALA A 72 -10.37 1.34 -2.45
C ALA A 72 -11.76 1.64 -1.86
N SER A 73 -12.39 0.69 -1.14
CA SER A 73 -13.72 0.92 -0.59
C SER A 73 -13.68 2.04 0.47
N HIS A 74 -14.66 2.94 0.40
CA HIS A 74 -14.76 4.12 1.26
C HIS A 74 -13.57 5.08 1.16
N THR A 75 -12.97 5.15 -0.05
CA THR A 75 -11.92 6.12 -0.38
C THR A 75 -12.56 7.31 -1.11
N PHE A 76 -12.31 8.50 -0.60
CA PHE A 76 -12.88 9.75 -1.09
C PHE A 76 -11.77 10.64 -1.63
N LYS A 77 -11.87 11.03 -2.90
CA LYS A 77 -11.11 12.14 -3.45
C LYS A 77 -11.87 13.44 -3.14
N ILE A 78 -11.24 14.35 -2.45
CA ILE A 78 -11.83 15.60 -2.00
C ILE A 78 -11.11 16.74 -2.72
N GLU A 79 -11.86 17.52 -3.49
CA GLU A 79 -11.33 18.54 -4.40
C GLU A 79 -11.76 19.96 -4.01
N SER A 80 -12.67 20.10 -3.02
CA SER A 80 -13.15 21.40 -2.55
C SER A 80 -13.63 21.36 -1.10
N ASP A 81 -13.81 22.56 -0.51
CA ASP A 81 -14.37 22.70 0.83
C ASP A 81 -15.80 22.15 0.94
N GLU A 82 -16.60 22.22 -0.13
CA GLU A 82 -17.95 21.67 -0.16
C GLU A 82 -17.91 20.12 -0.08
N GLN A 83 -16.99 19.48 -0.84
CA GLN A 83 -16.81 18.04 -0.78
C GLN A 83 -16.26 17.61 0.58
N LEU A 84 -15.38 18.40 1.20
CA LEU A 84 -14.90 18.14 2.54
C LEU A 84 -16.05 18.19 3.57
N ALA A 85 -16.95 19.16 3.47
CA ALA A 85 -18.12 19.25 4.33
C ALA A 85 -19.07 18.05 4.14
N THR A 86 -19.27 17.63 2.90
CA THR A 86 -20.06 16.43 2.55
C THR A 86 -19.43 15.18 3.15
N PHE A 87 -18.11 14.98 3.00
CA PHE A 87 -17.39 13.88 3.63
C PHE A 87 -17.62 13.83 5.14
N PHE A 88 -17.55 14.96 5.86
CA PHE A 88 -17.81 15.00 7.30
C PHE A 88 -19.26 14.70 7.67
N ALA A 89 -20.21 15.00 6.79
CA ALA A 89 -21.62 14.67 7.01
C ALA A 89 -21.93 13.17 6.79
N GLU A 90 -21.18 12.52 5.91
CA GLU A 90 -21.42 11.14 5.47
C GLU A 90 -20.48 10.10 6.09
N LYS A 91 -19.33 10.54 6.65
CA LYS A 91 -18.38 9.59 7.25
C LYS A 91 -19.01 8.85 8.42
N TRP A 92 -18.65 7.57 8.55
CA TRP A 92 -19.12 6.75 9.66
C TRP A 92 -18.36 7.06 10.95
N ASP A 93 -19.05 7.30 12.02
CA ASP A 93 -18.50 7.75 13.32
C ASP A 93 -17.44 6.79 13.91
N GLU A 94 -17.58 5.49 13.66
CA GLU A 94 -16.65 4.47 14.18
C GLU A 94 -15.42 4.23 13.30
N THR A 95 -15.40 4.77 12.08
CA THR A 95 -14.30 4.56 11.14
C THR A 95 -13.23 5.62 11.35
N ILE A 96 -12.02 5.17 11.65
CA ILE A 96 -10.84 6.05 11.71
C ILE A 96 -10.33 6.24 10.27
N TYR A 97 -10.31 7.50 9.84
CA TYR A 97 -9.81 7.88 8.51
C TYR A 97 -8.43 8.52 8.60
N ILE A 98 -7.62 8.27 7.58
CA ILE A 98 -6.41 9.01 7.27
C ILE A 98 -6.67 9.85 6.02
N MET A 99 -6.27 11.12 6.05
CA MET A 99 -6.29 12.03 4.90
C MET A 99 -4.87 12.22 4.40
N GLU A 100 -4.66 12.07 3.10
CA GLU A 100 -3.35 12.17 2.46
C GLU A 100 -3.36 13.22 1.35
N GLU A 101 -2.20 13.86 1.10
CA GLU A 101 -2.01 14.60 -0.13
C GLU A 101 -2.23 13.69 -1.33
N TYR A 102 -2.78 14.23 -2.41
CA TYR A 102 -2.99 13.46 -3.63
C TYR A 102 -1.70 13.27 -4.38
N VAL A 103 -1.41 12.03 -4.76
CA VAL A 103 -0.23 11.69 -5.55
C VAL A 103 -0.67 11.23 -6.93
N TYR A 104 -0.17 11.91 -7.95
CA TYR A 104 -0.38 11.51 -9.33
C TYR A 104 0.66 10.45 -9.72
N GLY A 105 0.26 9.18 -9.65
CA GLY A 105 1.16 8.06 -9.82
C GLY A 105 0.47 6.83 -10.39
N GLU A 106 1.28 5.96 -11.00
CA GLU A 106 0.89 4.63 -11.46
C GLU A 106 1.23 3.60 -10.37
N VAL A 107 0.29 2.69 -10.08
CA VAL A 107 0.56 1.65 -9.07
C VAL A 107 1.47 0.59 -9.65
N ASN A 108 2.60 0.38 -8.99
CA ASN A 108 3.55 -0.68 -9.25
C ASN A 108 3.62 -1.58 -8.01
N SER A 109 3.49 -2.89 -8.14
CA SER A 109 3.66 -3.78 -7.01
C SER A 109 5.05 -4.39 -6.94
N TYR A 110 5.39 -4.82 -5.73
CA TYR A 110 6.45 -5.77 -5.45
C TYR A 110 5.81 -7.00 -4.80
N ASP A 111 5.82 -8.10 -5.54
CA ASP A 111 5.27 -9.38 -5.11
C ASP A 111 6.42 -10.36 -4.88
N ALA A 112 6.52 -10.94 -3.69
CA ALA A 112 7.65 -11.81 -3.38
C ALA A 112 7.29 -12.91 -2.37
N ILE A 113 8.05 -14.00 -2.43
CA ILE A 113 8.06 -15.08 -1.45
C ILE A 113 9.36 -14.95 -0.66
N ILE A 114 9.24 -14.79 0.66
CA ILE A 114 10.34 -14.48 1.56
C ILE A 114 10.61 -15.71 2.44
N ASP A 115 11.87 -16.13 2.54
CA ASP A 115 12.30 -17.25 3.38
C ASP A 115 12.31 -16.91 4.89
N SER A 116 12.71 -17.87 5.71
CA SER A 116 12.82 -17.72 7.17
C SER A 116 13.92 -16.74 7.62
N ASN A 117 14.86 -16.40 6.75
CA ASN A 117 15.93 -15.43 6.99
C ASN A 117 15.58 -14.01 6.55
N GLY A 118 14.44 -13.83 5.84
CA GLY A 118 14.06 -12.55 5.26
C GLY A 118 14.61 -12.33 3.85
N VAL A 119 15.08 -13.40 3.19
CA VAL A 119 15.63 -13.34 1.83
C VAL A 119 14.55 -13.69 0.81
N PRO A 120 14.36 -12.89 -0.24
CA PRO A 120 13.42 -13.21 -1.32
C PRO A 120 13.89 -14.46 -2.10
N MET A 121 13.05 -15.49 -2.13
CA MET A 121 13.22 -16.69 -2.94
C MET A 121 12.69 -16.49 -4.37
N PHE A 122 11.68 -15.64 -4.51
CA PHE A 122 11.06 -15.26 -5.78
C PHE A 122 10.61 -13.80 -5.67
N GLU A 123 10.80 -13.04 -6.76
CA GLU A 123 10.41 -11.62 -6.84
C GLU A 123 9.79 -11.32 -8.21
N THR A 124 8.70 -10.61 -8.20
CA THR A 124 8.01 -10.10 -9.39
C THR A 124 7.23 -8.83 -9.04
N GLY A 125 6.42 -8.36 -9.96
CA GLY A 125 5.50 -7.24 -9.72
C GLY A 125 4.44 -7.17 -10.81
N ASN A 126 3.47 -6.32 -10.57
CA ASN A 126 2.50 -5.92 -11.55
C ASN A 126 2.43 -4.40 -11.66
N VAL A 127 1.89 -3.93 -12.77
CA VAL A 127 1.62 -2.52 -13.03
C VAL A 127 0.13 -2.36 -13.28
N THR A 128 -0.48 -1.41 -12.58
CA THR A 128 -1.86 -0.98 -12.78
C THR A 128 -1.84 0.47 -13.27
N PRO A 129 -1.96 0.71 -14.59
CA PRO A 129 -1.82 2.05 -15.18
C PRO A 129 -2.92 3.02 -14.77
N ALA A 130 -4.14 2.51 -14.53
CA ALA A 130 -5.26 3.34 -14.07
C ALA A 130 -5.27 3.45 -12.55
N SER A 131 -5.69 4.60 -12.03
CA SER A 131 -5.97 4.76 -10.61
C SER A 131 -7.09 3.80 -10.19
N ILE A 132 -6.82 2.90 -9.25
CA ILE A 132 -7.84 1.98 -8.72
C ILE A 132 -9.02 2.76 -8.14
N MET A 133 -8.76 3.94 -7.56
CA MET A 133 -9.80 4.81 -7.04
C MET A 133 -10.70 5.36 -8.17
N ASP A 134 -10.12 5.78 -9.30
CA ASP A 134 -10.90 6.25 -10.45
C ASP A 134 -11.70 5.10 -11.07
N VAL A 135 -11.11 3.92 -11.18
CA VAL A 135 -11.80 2.68 -11.61
C VAL A 135 -13.01 2.38 -10.73
N VAL A 136 -12.86 2.42 -9.41
CA VAL A 136 -13.96 2.12 -8.48
C VAL A 136 -15.03 3.22 -8.50
N ASN A 137 -14.63 4.49 -8.54
CA ASN A 137 -15.57 5.61 -8.51
C ASN A 137 -16.34 5.79 -9.82
N ASN A 138 -15.75 5.42 -10.96
CA ASN A 138 -16.35 5.58 -12.28
C ASN A 138 -16.95 4.28 -12.84
N GLU A 139 -16.84 3.17 -12.11
CA GLU A 139 -17.20 1.81 -12.59
C GLU A 139 -16.44 1.44 -13.90
N ASP A 140 -15.21 1.94 -14.05
CA ASP A 140 -14.36 1.68 -15.20
C ASP A 140 -13.72 0.28 -15.14
N ASP A 141 -13.25 -0.22 -16.29
CA ASP A 141 -12.51 -1.46 -16.37
C ASP A 141 -11.13 -1.33 -15.69
N SER A 142 -10.76 -2.32 -14.88
CA SER A 142 -9.44 -2.43 -14.30
C SER A 142 -8.52 -3.24 -15.20
N LEU A 143 -7.37 -2.67 -15.54
CA LEU A 143 -6.31 -3.35 -16.28
C LEU A 143 -5.05 -3.39 -15.41
N PHE A 144 -4.45 -4.58 -15.29
CA PHE A 144 -3.10 -4.73 -14.76
C PHE A 144 -2.37 -5.83 -15.51
N TYR A 145 -1.04 -5.81 -15.47
CA TYR A 145 -0.22 -6.85 -16.10
C TYR A 145 1.00 -7.18 -15.23
N ILE A 146 1.42 -8.44 -15.29
CA ILE A 146 2.65 -8.89 -14.62
C ILE A 146 3.85 -8.44 -15.45
N VAL A 147 4.84 -7.83 -14.80
CA VAL A 147 6.07 -7.44 -15.48
C VAL A 147 6.95 -8.66 -15.73
N LYS A 148 7.58 -8.72 -16.91
CA LYS A 148 8.54 -9.76 -17.24
C LYS A 148 9.79 -9.63 -16.37
N ASP A 149 10.33 -8.43 -16.29
CA ASP A 149 11.51 -8.10 -15.52
C ASP A 149 11.13 -7.04 -14.47
N LEU A 150 11.30 -7.36 -13.20
CA LEU A 150 11.01 -6.43 -12.12
C LEU A 150 11.99 -5.24 -12.17
N PRO A 151 11.53 -3.98 -12.27
CA PRO A 151 12.40 -2.80 -12.28
C PRO A 151 13.30 -2.77 -11.03
N ASP A 152 14.57 -2.41 -11.21
CA ASP A 152 15.56 -2.41 -10.13
C ASP A 152 15.22 -1.44 -9.00
N ASP A 153 14.60 -0.31 -9.28
CA ASP A 153 14.14 0.66 -8.30
C ASP A 153 12.99 0.09 -7.44
N VAL A 154 12.01 -0.58 -8.07
CA VAL A 154 10.93 -1.28 -7.34
C VAL A 154 11.51 -2.42 -6.50
N ARG A 155 12.44 -3.20 -7.05
CA ARG A 155 13.15 -4.25 -6.31
C ARG A 155 13.87 -3.69 -5.08
N LYS A 156 14.57 -2.56 -5.24
CA LYS A 156 15.30 -1.91 -4.17
C LYS A 156 14.37 -1.47 -3.02
N VAL A 157 13.27 -0.77 -3.35
CA VAL A 157 12.31 -0.33 -2.32
C VAL A 157 11.55 -1.49 -1.71
N GLY A 158 11.21 -2.53 -2.48
CA GLY A 158 10.61 -3.76 -1.99
C GLY A 158 11.47 -4.47 -0.95
N ARG A 159 12.76 -4.65 -1.24
CA ARG A 159 13.72 -5.27 -0.29
C ARG A 159 13.94 -4.42 0.95
N ALA A 160 14.04 -3.10 0.82
CA ALA A 160 14.10 -2.19 1.96
C ALA A 160 12.85 -2.26 2.83
N THR A 161 11.68 -2.47 2.22
CA THR A 161 10.41 -2.69 2.92
C THR A 161 10.43 -4.02 3.70
N ILE A 162 10.91 -5.13 3.09
CA ILE A 162 11.07 -6.42 3.78
C ILE A 162 11.88 -6.23 5.07
N GLU A 163 13.03 -5.58 4.97
CA GLU A 163 13.93 -5.33 6.10
C GLU A 163 13.26 -4.48 7.18
N SER A 164 12.69 -3.34 6.81
CA SER A 164 12.06 -2.40 7.75
C SER A 164 10.87 -3.00 8.49
N PHE A 165 10.06 -3.80 7.81
CA PHE A 165 8.90 -4.47 8.42
C PHE A 165 9.24 -5.80 9.09
N GLY A 166 10.49 -6.28 8.97
CA GLY A 166 10.94 -7.54 9.57
C GLY A 166 10.21 -8.75 9.00
N VAL A 167 10.00 -8.77 7.68
CA VAL A 167 9.24 -9.83 6.99
C VAL A 167 10.06 -11.11 6.90
N LYS A 168 9.46 -12.24 7.32
CA LYS A 168 10.04 -13.58 7.22
C LYS A 168 8.97 -14.61 6.95
N SER A 169 9.33 -15.68 6.26
CA SER A 169 8.43 -16.81 5.94
C SER A 169 7.06 -16.30 5.48
N ARG A 170 7.04 -15.49 4.42
CA ARG A 170 5.83 -14.79 4.00
C ARG A 170 5.78 -14.56 2.50
N PHE A 171 4.59 -14.77 1.90
CA PHE A 171 4.25 -14.17 0.63
C PHE A 171 3.79 -12.73 0.89
N VAL A 172 4.30 -11.77 0.12
CA VAL A 172 3.97 -10.35 0.25
C VAL A 172 3.50 -9.75 -1.07
N HIS A 173 2.66 -8.73 -0.95
CA HIS A 173 2.22 -7.86 -2.03
C HIS A 173 2.33 -6.42 -1.53
N PHE A 174 3.38 -5.71 -1.93
CA PHE A 174 3.58 -4.30 -1.58
C PHE A 174 3.21 -3.44 -2.76
N GLU A 175 2.55 -2.34 -2.49
CA GLU A 175 2.16 -1.36 -3.49
C GLU A 175 2.97 -0.08 -3.35
N PHE A 176 3.39 0.45 -4.49
CA PHE A 176 4.14 1.68 -4.62
C PHE A 176 3.52 2.53 -5.72
N PHE A 177 3.62 3.84 -5.61
CA PHE A 177 3.38 4.74 -6.74
C PHE A 177 4.69 5.00 -7.48
N ARG A 178 4.65 4.89 -8.81
CA ARG A 178 5.62 5.50 -9.69
C ARG A 178 5.08 6.86 -10.10
N LEU A 179 5.78 7.94 -9.72
CA LEU A 179 5.33 9.31 -9.96
C LEU A 179 5.20 9.61 -11.45
N LEU A 180 4.08 10.17 -11.86
CA LEU A 180 3.82 10.59 -13.24
C LEU A 180 4.22 12.05 -13.49
N GLU A 181 4.52 12.80 -12.43
CA GLU A 181 5.02 14.17 -12.45
C GLU A 181 5.98 14.41 -11.29
N ASP A 182 6.69 15.52 -11.30
CA ASP A 182 7.51 15.97 -10.18
C ASP A 182 6.62 16.34 -8.99
N HIS A 183 6.96 15.88 -7.79
CA HIS A 183 6.22 16.17 -6.57
C HIS A 183 7.17 16.63 -5.46
N GLU A 184 6.93 17.82 -4.90
CA GLU A 184 7.73 18.37 -3.83
C GLU A 184 7.67 17.47 -2.58
N GLY A 185 8.82 17.07 -2.07
CA GLY A 185 8.94 16.20 -0.90
C GLY A 185 8.83 14.70 -1.18
N LEU A 186 8.36 14.26 -2.37
CA LEU A 186 8.26 12.84 -2.73
C LEU A 186 9.31 12.43 -3.75
N GLY A 187 9.59 13.26 -4.77
CA GLY A 187 10.58 12.95 -5.80
C GLY A 187 10.26 13.55 -7.17
N LYS A 188 10.96 13.05 -8.17
CA LYS A 188 10.80 13.42 -9.58
C LYS A 188 9.91 12.44 -10.30
N LYS A 189 9.39 12.85 -11.45
CA LYS A 189 8.68 11.94 -12.36
C LYS A 189 9.53 10.68 -12.59
N GLY A 190 8.91 9.53 -12.38
CA GLY A 190 9.54 8.22 -12.49
C GLY A 190 10.08 7.66 -11.17
N ASP A 191 10.25 8.47 -10.13
CA ASP A 191 10.65 7.97 -8.81
C ASP A 191 9.53 7.14 -8.17
N VAL A 192 9.94 6.25 -7.26
CA VAL A 192 9.03 5.31 -6.58
C VAL A 192 8.83 5.74 -5.13
N MET A 193 7.57 5.83 -4.70
CA MET A 193 7.18 6.11 -3.33
C MET A 193 6.24 5.04 -2.76
N ALA A 194 6.17 4.93 -1.44
CA ALA A 194 5.36 3.90 -0.78
C ALA A 194 3.86 4.21 -0.80
N LEU A 195 3.05 3.16 -0.96
CA LEU A 195 1.60 3.22 -0.84
C LEU A 195 1.09 2.32 0.30
N GLU A 196 1.23 0.99 0.17
CA GLU A 196 0.68 0.04 1.15
C GLU A 196 1.47 -1.27 1.20
N VAL A 197 1.51 -1.92 2.39
CA VAL A 197 1.99 -3.31 2.52
C VAL A 197 0.82 -4.26 2.72
N ASN A 198 0.85 -5.36 1.97
CA ASN A 198 -0.03 -6.50 2.17
C ASN A 198 0.81 -7.75 2.47
N MET A 199 0.67 -8.31 3.67
CA MET A 199 1.42 -9.49 4.13
C MET A 199 0.75 -10.79 3.69
N ARG A 200 0.44 -10.86 2.39
CA ARG A 200 -0.26 -11.95 1.70
C ARG A 200 0.03 -11.87 0.20
N PRO A 201 -0.24 -12.93 -0.58
CA PRO A 201 -0.25 -12.82 -2.04
C PRO A 201 -1.29 -11.79 -2.52
N CYS A 202 -1.07 -11.22 -3.69
CA CYS A 202 -2.06 -10.41 -4.39
C CYS A 202 -3.36 -11.22 -4.60
N GLY A 203 -4.49 -10.54 -4.67
CA GLY A 203 -5.81 -11.18 -4.78
C GLY A 203 -6.12 -11.74 -6.18
N GLY A 204 -7.29 -12.38 -6.27
CA GLY A 204 -7.82 -12.89 -7.53
C GLY A 204 -6.93 -13.96 -8.16
N PHE A 205 -6.81 -13.90 -9.47
CA PHE A 205 -5.98 -14.80 -10.29
C PHE A 205 -4.52 -14.34 -10.43
N THR A 206 -4.09 -13.32 -9.70
CA THR A 206 -2.73 -12.77 -9.83
C THR A 206 -1.63 -13.81 -9.62
N PRO A 207 -1.68 -14.74 -8.63
CA PRO A 207 -0.68 -15.80 -8.51
C PRO A 207 -0.62 -16.71 -9.73
N ASP A 208 -1.76 -17.03 -10.36
CA ASP A 208 -1.81 -17.83 -11.59
C ASP A 208 -1.21 -17.06 -12.78
N MET A 209 -1.51 -15.75 -12.88
CA MET A 209 -0.90 -14.87 -13.89
C MET A 209 0.62 -14.80 -13.73
N ILE A 210 1.12 -14.73 -12.49
CA ILE A 210 2.56 -14.80 -12.18
C ILE A 210 3.15 -16.12 -12.68
N ASN A 211 2.48 -17.26 -12.43
CA ASN A 211 2.93 -18.57 -12.92
C ASN A 211 3.04 -18.59 -14.44
N PHE A 212 2.05 -18.07 -15.16
CA PHE A 212 2.09 -17.96 -16.62
C PHE A 212 3.20 -17.03 -17.11
N ALA A 213 3.33 -15.85 -16.52
CA ALA A 213 4.29 -14.83 -16.95
C ALA A 213 5.75 -15.28 -16.77
N HIS A 214 6.03 -16.08 -15.73
CA HIS A 214 7.38 -16.50 -15.37
C HIS A 214 7.65 -17.98 -15.60
N SER A 215 6.69 -18.75 -16.16
CA SER A 215 6.80 -20.20 -16.34
C SER A 215 7.24 -20.91 -15.05
N THR A 216 6.59 -20.57 -13.93
CA THR A 216 6.91 -21.02 -12.57
C THR A 216 5.66 -21.53 -11.86
N ASP A 217 5.82 -21.98 -10.62
CA ASP A 217 4.74 -22.35 -9.71
C ASP A 217 4.99 -21.71 -8.33
N VAL A 218 4.40 -20.53 -8.11
CA VAL A 218 4.57 -19.81 -6.85
C VAL A 218 3.92 -20.52 -5.67
N TYR A 219 2.91 -21.37 -5.91
CA TYR A 219 2.31 -22.18 -4.85
C TYR A 219 3.27 -23.25 -4.36
N LYS A 220 4.03 -23.85 -5.27
CA LYS A 220 5.08 -24.82 -4.93
C LYS A 220 6.23 -24.12 -4.20
N ILE A 221 6.73 -23.00 -4.72
CA ILE A 221 7.80 -22.22 -4.05
C ILE A 221 7.38 -21.84 -2.62
N TRP A 222 6.09 -21.51 -2.42
CA TRP A 222 5.56 -21.18 -1.09
C TRP A 222 5.46 -22.40 -0.17
N ALA A 223 5.17 -23.59 -0.70
CA ALA A 223 4.97 -24.81 0.06
C ALA A 223 6.31 -25.48 0.49
N ASP A 224 7.37 -25.33 -0.30
CA ASP A 224 8.71 -25.87 -0.06
C ASP A 224 9.46 -25.04 0.98
#